data_fd0809c0f41b9ea4108e9847f6f2f1d3
#
_entry.id   fd0809c0f41b9ea4108e9847f6f2f1d3
#
_cell.length_a   1.000
_cell.length_b   1.000
_cell.length_c   1.000
_cell.angle_alpha   90.00
_cell.angle_beta   90.00
_cell.angle_gamma   90.00
#
_symmetry.space_group_name_H-M   'P 1'
#
loop_
_entity.id
_entity.type
_entity.pdbx_description
1 polymer ?
#
loop_
_entity_poly.entity_id
_entity_poly.type
_entity_poly.pdbx_seq_one_letter_code
_entity_poly.pdbx_strand_id
1 'polypeptide(L)'
;DFQGSRGLGDVYKRQQPRKYTVAGKHCESGDVLFKELELGNCKTGDLICVFGTGAYNNSMSSNYNRIPKPAAILVCNGEAEIIQRRESPHDLLKYDVLPDRFIKKS
;
A
#
# COMPACT_ATOMS: atom_id res chain seq x y z
N ASP A 1 -5.77 15.04 -2.68
CA ASP A 1 -7.18 14.67 -2.73
C ASP A 1 -7.36 13.17 -2.65
N PHE A 2 -8.36 12.77 -1.91
CA PHE A 2 -8.66 11.37 -1.67
C PHE A 2 -10.02 11.01 -2.25
N GLN A 3 -10.11 9.88 -2.96
CA GLN A 3 -11.38 9.35 -3.43
C GLN A 3 -11.46 7.85 -3.17
N GLY A 4 -12.52 7.43 -2.49
CA GLY A 4 -12.82 6.02 -2.33
C GLY A 4 -13.42 5.44 -3.61
N SER A 5 -12.97 4.26 -4.01
CA SER A 5 -13.58 3.51 -5.09
C SER A 5 -14.77 2.73 -4.56
N ARG A 6 -15.94 2.88 -5.18
CA ARG A 6 -17.18 2.24 -4.74
C ARG A 6 -17.97 1.74 -5.94
N GLY A 7 -18.69 0.64 -5.75
CA GLY A 7 -19.66 0.19 -6.72
C GLY A 7 -20.84 1.18 -6.85
N LEU A 8 -21.39 1.32 -8.05
CA LEU A 8 -22.47 2.28 -8.29
C LEU A 8 -23.69 2.05 -7.40
N GLY A 9 -24.02 0.79 -7.10
CA GLY A 9 -25.17 0.46 -6.24
C GLY A 9 -24.97 0.82 -4.77
N ASP A 10 -23.70 1.03 -4.35
CA ASP A 10 -23.40 1.34 -2.95
C ASP A 10 -23.46 2.83 -2.63
N VAL A 11 -23.52 3.70 -3.65
CA VAL A 11 -23.47 5.15 -3.45
C VAL A 11 -24.60 5.61 -2.52
N TYR A 12 -25.80 5.12 -2.74
CA TYR A 12 -26.96 5.51 -1.91
C TYR A 12 -26.89 4.95 -0.49
N LYS A 13 -26.35 3.74 -0.33
CA LYS A 13 -26.23 3.11 0.99
C LYS A 13 -25.16 3.74 1.86
N ARG A 14 -24.20 4.43 1.24
CA ARG A 14 -23.04 5.02 1.91
C ARG A 14 -23.11 6.54 1.94
N GLN A 15 -24.30 7.12 1.90
CA GLN A 15 -24.48 8.56 1.86
C GLN A 15 -24.16 9.27 3.17
N GLN A 16 -24.20 8.55 4.31
CA GLN A 16 -23.90 9.16 5.59
C GLN A 16 -22.39 9.17 5.82
N PRO A 17 -21.76 10.34 5.84
CA PRO A 17 -20.33 10.39 6.07
C PRO A 17 -19.98 9.97 7.48
N ARG A 18 -18.87 9.25 7.60
CA ARG A 18 -18.22 8.92 8.86
C ARG A 18 -16.79 9.39 8.79
N LYS A 19 -16.21 9.63 9.96
CA LYS A 19 -14.80 9.99 10.03
C LYS A 19 -13.96 8.74 10.21
N TYR A 20 -12.91 8.65 9.39
CA TYR A 20 -12.00 7.52 9.40
C TYR A 20 -10.57 7.99 9.54
N THR A 21 -9.75 7.17 10.18
CA THR A 21 -8.30 7.26 10.07
C THR A 21 -7.85 6.24 9.04
N VAL A 22 -7.10 6.70 8.03
CA VAL A 22 -6.55 5.82 7.00
C VAL A 22 -5.09 5.59 7.31
N ALA A 23 -4.75 4.36 7.59
CA ALA A 23 -3.39 3.97 7.99
C ALA A 23 -2.93 2.75 7.19
N GLY A 24 -1.62 2.60 7.06
CA GLY A 24 -1.01 1.43 6.47
C GLY A 24 -0.86 0.30 7.49
N LYS A 25 -0.16 -0.75 7.08
CA LYS A 25 0.03 -1.97 7.86
C LYS A 25 1.44 -2.11 8.45
N HIS A 26 2.28 -1.08 8.38
CA HIS A 26 3.66 -1.17 8.84
C HIS A 26 3.80 -1.21 10.36
N CYS A 27 2.72 -0.97 11.10
CA CYS A 27 2.74 -0.91 12.56
C CYS A 27 3.75 0.12 13.08
N GLU A 28 3.69 1.31 12.48
CA GLU A 28 4.60 2.42 12.74
C GLU A 28 3.77 3.70 12.79
N SER A 29 4.06 4.61 13.72
CA SER A 29 3.24 5.78 13.99
C SER A 29 3.17 6.76 12.82
N GLY A 30 4.18 6.78 11.95
CA GLY A 30 4.19 7.60 10.75
C GLY A 30 3.39 7.04 9.59
N ASP A 31 2.91 5.79 9.68
CA ASP A 31 2.17 5.15 8.61
C ASP A 31 0.68 5.47 8.70
N VAL A 32 0.37 6.74 8.81
CA VAL A 32 -1.00 7.26 8.83
C VAL A 32 -1.14 8.25 7.68
N LEU A 33 -2.00 7.94 6.73
CA LEU A 33 -2.22 8.79 5.56
C LEU A 33 -3.16 9.95 5.88
N PHE A 34 -4.25 9.68 6.57
CA PHE A 34 -5.25 10.69 6.90
C PHE A 34 -5.86 10.41 8.28
N LYS A 35 -6.15 11.48 9.00
CA LYS A 35 -6.92 11.43 10.23
C LYS A 35 -8.23 12.16 10.03
N GLU A 36 -9.31 11.65 10.62
CA GLU A 36 -10.63 12.27 10.58
C GLU A 36 -11.11 12.57 9.15
N LEU A 37 -10.80 11.67 8.21
CA LEU A 37 -11.25 11.79 6.84
C LEU A 37 -12.72 11.38 6.74
N GLU A 38 -13.53 12.25 6.15
CA GLU A 38 -14.95 11.93 5.94
C GLU A 38 -15.12 11.08 4.69
N LEU A 39 -15.68 9.93 4.87
CA LEU A 39 -16.02 9.00 3.79
C LEU A 39 -17.40 8.43 4.03
N GLY A 40 -18.02 7.90 2.99
CA GLY A 40 -19.20 7.08 3.16
C GLY A 40 -18.87 5.84 3.99
N ASN A 41 -19.89 5.08 4.34
CA ASN A 41 -19.73 3.91 5.18
C ASN A 41 -18.83 2.86 4.51
N CYS A 42 -17.58 2.79 4.93
CA CYS A 42 -16.57 1.87 4.39
C CYS A 42 -16.64 0.51 5.09
N LYS A 43 -16.31 -0.52 4.36
CA LYS A 43 -16.24 -1.90 4.90
C LYS A 43 -15.00 -2.60 4.36
N THR A 44 -14.63 -3.68 5.02
CA THR A 44 -13.51 -4.52 4.60
C THR A 44 -13.69 -4.97 3.14
N GLY A 45 -12.64 -4.83 2.36
CA GLY A 45 -12.65 -5.15 0.93
C GLY A 45 -12.87 -3.96 0.03
N ASP A 46 -13.26 -2.80 0.56
CA ASP A 46 -13.39 -1.58 -0.23
C ASP A 46 -12.01 -1.11 -0.70
N LEU A 47 -11.98 -0.53 -1.89
CA LEU A 47 -10.77 0.04 -2.47
C LEU A 47 -10.70 1.53 -2.19
N ILE A 48 -9.50 1.99 -1.88
CA ILE A 48 -9.20 3.40 -1.62
C ILE A 48 -8.16 3.85 -2.61
N CYS A 49 -8.37 5.02 -3.22
CA CYS A 49 -7.42 5.63 -4.14
C CYS A 49 -6.98 6.98 -3.59
N VAL A 50 -5.66 7.19 -3.51
CA VAL A 50 -5.08 8.46 -3.08
C VAL A 50 -4.35 9.07 -4.26
N PHE A 51 -4.80 10.25 -4.67
CA PHE A 51 -4.21 10.94 -5.83
C PHE A 51 -2.97 11.73 -5.44
N GLY A 52 -2.10 11.97 -6.44
CA GLY A 52 -0.96 12.84 -6.30
C GLY A 52 0.16 12.30 -5.43
N THR A 53 0.25 10.98 -5.27
CA THR A 53 1.19 10.35 -4.33
C THR A 53 2.38 9.66 -5.00
N GLY A 54 2.36 9.48 -6.32
CA GLY A 54 3.31 8.60 -7.00
C GLY A 54 4.77 8.87 -6.70
N ALA A 55 5.21 10.11 -6.87
CA ALA A 55 6.62 10.45 -6.71
C ALA A 55 7.10 10.31 -5.27
N TYR A 56 6.43 10.97 -4.34
CA TYR A 56 6.86 10.98 -2.94
C TYR A 56 6.63 9.65 -2.25
N ASN A 57 5.48 9.05 -2.43
CA ASN A 57 5.18 7.79 -1.75
C ASN A 57 6.06 6.65 -2.23
N ASN A 58 6.41 6.64 -3.53
CA ASN A 58 7.32 5.64 -4.04
C ASN A 58 8.73 5.82 -3.45
N SER A 59 9.25 7.06 -3.44
CA SER A 59 10.59 7.34 -2.92
C SER A 59 10.69 7.19 -1.41
N MET A 60 9.60 7.44 -0.68
CA MET A 60 9.54 7.30 0.77
C MET A 60 9.13 5.91 1.24
N SER A 61 8.81 5.01 0.32
CA SER A 61 8.42 3.65 0.68
C SER A 61 9.57 2.93 1.39
N SER A 62 9.25 2.08 2.34
CA SER A 62 10.23 1.35 3.13
C SER A 62 9.82 -0.10 3.32
N ASN A 63 10.79 -0.89 3.80
CA ASN A 63 10.52 -2.28 4.17
C ASN A 63 10.40 -2.43 5.69
N TYR A 64 9.94 -1.39 6.37
CA TYR A 64 9.78 -1.46 7.81
C TYR A 64 8.93 -2.67 8.20
N ASN A 65 9.35 -3.37 9.24
CA ASN A 65 8.79 -4.66 9.66
C ASN A 65 8.80 -5.73 8.56
N ARG A 66 9.78 -5.63 7.63
CA ARG A 66 9.98 -6.61 6.55
C ARG A 66 8.78 -6.75 5.62
N ILE A 67 8.01 -5.68 5.44
CA ILE A 67 6.90 -5.69 4.49
C ILE A 67 7.43 -5.38 3.09
N PRO A 68 7.16 -6.25 2.11
CA PRO A 68 7.58 -6.01 0.73
C PRO A 68 6.88 -4.78 0.13
N LYS A 69 7.62 -4.06 -0.72
CA LYS A 69 7.06 -2.90 -1.43
C LYS A 69 6.12 -3.34 -2.54
N PRO A 70 5.05 -2.57 -2.79
CA PRO A 70 4.09 -2.90 -3.85
C PRO A 70 4.67 -2.67 -5.24
N ALA A 71 3.97 -3.19 -6.25
CA ALA A 71 4.29 -2.92 -7.63
C ALA A 71 3.92 -1.48 -8.01
N ALA A 72 4.60 -0.94 -9.02
CA ALA A 72 4.16 0.27 -9.70
C ALA A 72 3.65 -0.09 -11.09
N ILE A 73 2.49 0.45 -11.44
CA ILE A 73 1.77 0.12 -12.67
C ILE A 73 1.56 1.41 -13.46
N LEU A 74 1.90 1.37 -14.73
CA LEU A 74 1.55 2.42 -15.68
C LEU A 74 0.23 2.06 -16.34
N VAL A 75 -0.74 2.94 -16.24
CA VAL A 75 -2.04 2.76 -16.90
C VAL A 75 -2.19 3.84 -17.96
N CYS A 76 -2.37 3.43 -19.20
CA CYS A 76 -2.51 4.33 -20.33
C CYS A 76 -3.37 3.68 -21.40
N ASN A 77 -4.30 4.43 -21.96
CA ASN A 77 -5.20 3.96 -23.04
C ASN A 77 -5.88 2.62 -22.75
N GLY A 78 -6.32 2.43 -21.50
CA GLY A 78 -6.99 1.21 -21.09
C GLY A 78 -6.09 0.01 -20.88
N GLU A 79 -4.77 0.18 -20.97
CA GLU A 79 -3.79 -0.88 -20.74
C GLU A 79 -3.03 -0.63 -19.44
N ALA A 80 -2.64 -1.69 -18.76
CA ALA A 80 -1.87 -1.64 -17.53
C ALA A 80 -0.56 -2.41 -17.72
N GLU A 81 0.57 -1.75 -17.43
CA GLU A 81 1.90 -2.34 -17.58
C GLU A 81 2.68 -2.18 -16.26
N ILE A 82 3.42 -3.21 -15.91
CA ILE A 82 4.29 -3.16 -14.72
C ILE A 82 5.53 -2.36 -15.06
N ILE A 83 5.75 -1.27 -14.34
CA ILE A 83 6.99 -0.48 -14.46
C ILE A 83 7.92 -0.69 -13.26
N GLN A 84 7.41 -1.25 -12.18
CA GLN A 84 8.21 -1.67 -11.04
C GLN A 84 7.60 -2.95 -10.48
N ARG A 85 8.38 -4.02 -10.49
CA ARG A 85 7.94 -5.33 -10.01
C ARG A 85 7.65 -5.28 -8.51
N ARG A 86 6.60 -5.95 -8.08
CA ARG A 86 6.32 -6.14 -6.65
C ARG A 86 7.47 -6.89 -6.00
N GLU A 87 7.90 -6.41 -4.84
CA GLU A 87 8.88 -7.16 -4.06
C GLU A 87 8.30 -8.45 -3.52
N SER A 88 9.13 -9.49 -3.55
CA SER A 88 8.86 -10.74 -2.84
C SER A 88 9.57 -10.76 -1.49
N PRO A 89 9.17 -11.62 -0.55
CA PRO A 89 9.93 -11.78 0.69
C PRO A 89 11.41 -12.14 0.44
N HIS A 90 11.69 -12.85 -0.65
CA HIS A 90 13.06 -13.21 -1.02
C HIS A 90 13.90 -11.99 -1.37
N ASP A 91 13.32 -10.96 -1.99
CA ASP A 91 14.02 -9.71 -2.31
C ASP A 91 14.55 -9.01 -1.06
N LEU A 92 13.90 -9.19 0.08
CA LEU A 92 14.30 -8.56 1.34
C LEU A 92 15.57 -9.18 1.93
N LEU A 93 15.99 -10.34 1.43
CA LEU A 93 17.15 -11.07 1.93
C LEU A 93 18.39 -10.88 1.07
N LYS A 94 18.31 -10.11 -0.01
CA LYS A 94 19.39 -10.04 -1.02
C LYS A 94 20.72 -9.50 -0.49
N TYR A 95 20.70 -8.76 0.60
CA TYR A 95 21.92 -8.25 1.23
C TYR A 95 22.34 -9.04 2.47
N ASP A 96 21.54 -10.00 2.89
CA ASP A 96 21.85 -10.81 4.06
C ASP A 96 22.89 -11.85 3.69
N VAL A 97 23.89 -11.98 4.54
CA VAL A 97 24.98 -12.93 4.34
C VAL A 97 25.10 -13.81 5.58
N LEU A 98 25.13 -15.11 5.34
CA LEU A 98 25.39 -16.07 6.43
C LEU A 98 26.90 -16.15 6.66
N PRO A 99 27.42 -15.77 7.84
CA PRO A 99 28.83 -15.92 8.14
C PRO A 99 29.27 -17.38 8.07
N ASP A 100 30.47 -17.63 7.57
CA ASP A 100 31.00 -18.99 7.34
C ASP A 100 30.95 -19.85 8.61
N ARG A 101 31.18 -19.25 9.76
CA ARG A 101 31.17 -19.99 11.03
C ARG A 101 29.81 -20.61 11.39
N PHE A 102 28.74 -20.16 10.75
CA PHE A 102 27.39 -20.67 10.97
C PHE A 102 26.96 -21.67 9.89
N ILE A 103 27.79 -21.87 8.87
CA ILE A 103 27.51 -22.86 7.84
C ILE A 103 27.90 -24.23 8.34
N LYS A 104 26.94 -25.16 8.37
CA LYS A 104 27.19 -26.54 8.76
C LYS A 104 28.09 -27.20 7.72
N LYS A 105 29.27 -27.64 8.15
CA LYS A 105 30.09 -28.52 7.32
C LYS A 105 29.61 -29.95 7.51
N SER A 106 29.18 -30.55 6.42
CA SER A 106 28.83 -31.97 6.39
C SER A 106 30.08 -32.78 6.08
#